data_42ddca380014542d64bed02b2404fee9
#
_entry.id   42ddca380014542d64bed02b2404fee9
#
_cell.length_a   1.000
_cell.length_b   1.000
_cell.length_c   1.000
_cell.angle_alpha   90.00
_cell.angle_beta   90.00
_cell.angle_gamma   90.00
#
_symmetry.space_group_name_H-M   'P 1'
#
loop_
_entity.id
_entity.type
_entity.pdbx_description
1 polymer ?
#
loop_
_entity_poly.entity_id
_entity_poly.type
_entity_poly.pdbx_seq_one_letter_code
_entity_poly.pdbx_strand_id
1 'polypeptide(L)'
;MPWRIVMNWKKMMAIGLAAVSMMVFVTGCGGDAKKANTELPKKVVIGLDDSFPPMGFKDDKGEIVGFDIDMAKEAAKRAGMEVEFKAIDWSSKEAELKSKKIDALWNGLTVSPDREKNILFSNVYMKDKQYIIVRNEDESIKGKADLAGKVVGVQQASTGEAALQKDESGKTVKEIKSYADFVSAFMDLGIGRVDAVIADGVIARYLMTKEPGKYKIVEGTDYGVDNFAIGFRKEDTALRDKINGILAEMKKDGTADKIAEKWLGSGADLDKSDAK
;
A
#
# COMPACT_ATOMS: atom_id res chain seq x y z
N MET A 1 41.38 6.79 76.43
CA MET A 1 42.36 5.72 76.67
C MET A 1 42.39 4.79 75.50
N PRO A 2 43.57 4.49 74.97
CA PRO A 2 43.74 3.90 73.66
C PRO A 2 43.93 2.40 73.77
N TRP A 3 43.74 1.64 72.71
CA TRP A 3 44.50 0.44 72.43
C TRP A 3 44.77 0.31 70.94
N ARG A 4 45.98 0.58 70.59
CA ARG A 4 46.67 0.17 69.35
C ARG A 4 46.93 -1.34 69.46
N ILE A 5 46.66 -2.08 68.42
CA ILE A 5 47.42 -3.31 68.15
C ILE A 5 47.94 -3.28 66.72
N VAL A 6 49.26 -3.41 66.74
CA VAL A 6 50.24 -3.36 65.70
C VAL A 6 50.23 -4.67 64.93
N MET A 7 50.25 -4.52 63.62
CA MET A 7 50.99 -5.21 62.57
C MET A 7 51.66 -6.56 62.88
N ASN A 8 51.44 -7.48 62.06
CA ASN A 8 52.58 -8.37 61.69
C ASN A 8 52.49 -8.74 60.20
N TRP A 9 53.55 -8.31 59.56
CA TRP A 9 53.91 -8.60 58.18
C TRP A 9 54.88 -9.82 58.23
N LYS A 10 54.62 -10.82 57.48
CA LYS A 10 55.58 -11.65 56.72
C LYS A 10 55.11 -13.08 56.47
N LYS A 11 55.29 -13.42 55.17
CA LYS A 11 55.40 -14.81 54.63
C LYS A 11 54.09 -15.43 54.28
N MET A 12 53.78 -15.80 53.03
CA MET A 12 54.66 -16.57 52.12
C MET A 12 54.13 -16.49 50.68
N MET A 13 55.07 -16.49 49.74
CA MET A 13 54.85 -16.72 48.31
C MET A 13 54.32 -18.12 48.05
N ALA A 14 53.39 -18.23 47.10
CA ALA A 14 53.24 -19.39 46.23
C ALA A 14 52.49 -18.97 44.89
N ILE A 15 53.18 -19.02 43.88
CA ILE A 15 53.03 -19.23 42.44
C ILE A 15 51.68 -19.74 42.02
N GLY A 16 51.07 -18.99 41.10
CA GLY A 16 49.89 -19.44 40.33
C GLY A 16 49.70 -18.59 39.08
N LEU A 17 50.11 -19.12 37.93
CA LEU A 17 49.88 -18.54 36.61
C LEU A 17 48.40 -18.18 36.42
N ALA A 18 48.11 -16.97 36.06
CA ALA A 18 46.75 -16.59 35.65
C ALA A 18 46.78 -15.88 34.32
N ALA A 19 45.96 -16.36 33.48
CA ALA A 19 45.67 -15.82 32.16
C ALA A 19 45.10 -14.39 32.26
N VAL A 20 45.76 -13.43 31.63
CA VAL A 20 45.26 -12.09 31.42
C VAL A 20 44.28 -12.16 30.24
N SER A 21 43.00 -12.21 30.54
CA SER A 21 41.95 -11.98 29.53
C SER A 21 41.90 -10.49 29.22
N MET A 22 42.49 -10.06 28.11
CA MET A 22 42.24 -8.74 27.50
C MET A 22 40.78 -8.67 27.05
N MET A 23 39.92 -7.99 27.79
CA MET A 23 38.67 -7.46 27.27
C MET A 23 38.99 -6.28 26.36
N VAL A 24 39.00 -6.54 25.08
CA VAL A 24 38.94 -5.50 24.05
C VAL A 24 37.52 -4.93 24.05
N PHE A 25 37.36 -3.78 24.69
CA PHE A 25 36.17 -2.96 24.44
C PHE A 25 36.26 -2.39 23.01
N VAL A 26 35.62 -3.07 22.07
CA VAL A 26 35.34 -2.49 20.76
C VAL A 26 34.16 -1.55 20.98
N THR A 27 34.43 -0.27 21.19
CA THR A 27 33.43 0.78 21.02
C THR A 27 33.18 0.93 19.54
N GLY A 28 32.29 0.08 18.99
CA GLY A 28 31.75 0.24 17.67
C GLY A 28 30.67 1.34 17.72
N CYS A 29 30.98 2.51 17.18
CA CYS A 29 29.94 3.43 16.71
C CYS A 29 29.17 2.71 15.59
N GLY A 30 28.13 1.99 15.95
CA GLY A 30 27.17 1.42 15.01
C GLY A 30 25.98 2.36 14.93
N GLY A 31 25.83 3.06 13.79
CA GLY A 31 24.57 3.69 13.45
C GLY A 31 23.45 2.66 13.55
N ASP A 32 22.26 3.08 14.00
CA ASP A 32 21.04 2.28 14.08
C ASP A 32 20.63 1.75 12.70
N ALA A 33 21.32 0.72 12.24
CA ALA A 33 20.78 -0.14 11.20
C ALA A 33 19.58 -0.88 11.85
N LYS A 34 18.36 -0.44 11.60
CA LYS A 34 17.14 -1.17 12.00
C LYS A 34 17.32 -2.61 11.54
N LYS A 35 17.44 -3.55 12.50
CA LYS A 35 17.55 -4.98 12.19
C LYS A 35 16.29 -5.37 11.39
N ALA A 36 16.49 -5.99 10.23
CA ALA A 36 15.40 -6.59 9.46
C ALA A 36 14.65 -7.58 10.36
N ASN A 37 13.33 -7.50 10.36
CA ASN A 37 12.50 -8.45 11.09
C ASN A 37 12.50 -9.78 10.32
N THR A 38 13.09 -10.81 10.88
CA THR A 38 13.21 -12.15 10.26
C THR A 38 12.13 -13.13 10.73
N GLU A 39 11.33 -12.75 11.72
CA GLU A 39 10.24 -13.57 12.24
C GLU A 39 8.91 -13.23 11.56
N LEU A 40 8.18 -14.25 11.11
CA LEU A 40 6.86 -14.06 10.51
C LEU A 40 5.81 -13.90 11.60
N PRO A 41 4.90 -12.93 11.49
CA PRO A 41 3.80 -12.76 12.44
C PRO A 41 2.79 -13.92 12.30
N LYS A 42 2.15 -14.30 13.41
CA LYS A 42 1.03 -15.26 13.37
C LYS A 42 -0.24 -14.65 12.78
N LYS A 43 -0.39 -13.36 12.90
CA LYS A 43 -1.52 -12.56 12.39
C LYS A 43 -1.00 -11.33 11.69
N VAL A 44 -1.59 -11.00 10.55
CA VAL A 44 -1.29 -9.81 9.74
C VAL A 44 -2.51 -8.90 9.71
N VAL A 45 -2.35 -7.64 10.07
CA VAL A 45 -3.39 -6.60 9.96
C VAL A 45 -3.17 -5.83 8.67
N ILE A 46 -4.14 -5.92 7.75
CA ILE A 46 -4.11 -5.26 6.45
C ILE A 46 -4.96 -3.99 6.48
N GLY A 47 -4.33 -2.85 6.22
CA GLY A 47 -5.01 -1.56 6.06
C GLY A 47 -5.55 -1.38 4.65
N LEU A 48 -6.77 -0.87 4.54
CA LEU A 48 -7.45 -0.60 3.28
C LEU A 48 -8.40 0.60 3.40
N ASP A 49 -8.67 1.24 2.28
CA ASP A 49 -9.85 2.08 2.09
C ASP A 49 -11.06 1.17 1.83
N ASP A 50 -12.04 1.16 2.73
CA ASP A 50 -13.21 0.30 2.63
C ASP A 50 -14.31 0.85 1.68
N SER A 51 -13.92 1.80 0.82
CA SER A 51 -14.73 2.43 -0.22
C SER A 51 -14.05 2.42 -1.60
N PHE A 52 -13.17 1.41 -1.87
CA PHE A 52 -12.45 1.27 -3.14
C PHE A 52 -12.83 -0.02 -3.90
N PRO A 53 -14.10 -0.15 -4.37
CA PRO A 53 -14.50 -1.30 -5.16
C PRO A 53 -13.83 -1.31 -6.55
N PRO A 54 -13.53 -2.50 -7.11
CA PRO A 54 -13.76 -3.83 -6.57
C PRO A 54 -12.57 -4.38 -5.79
N MET A 55 -11.55 -3.56 -5.43
CA MET A 55 -10.32 -4.00 -4.79
C MET A 55 -10.54 -4.37 -3.32
N GLY A 56 -11.07 -3.45 -2.51
CA GLY A 56 -11.47 -3.68 -1.13
C GLY A 56 -12.55 -2.69 -0.74
N PHE A 57 -13.69 -3.18 -0.29
CA PHE A 57 -14.84 -2.32 0.06
C PHE A 57 -15.81 -3.05 0.98
N LYS A 58 -16.72 -2.29 1.60
CA LYS A 58 -17.87 -2.86 2.31
C LYS A 58 -18.99 -3.17 1.35
N ASP A 59 -19.50 -4.39 1.42
CA ASP A 59 -20.72 -4.78 0.72
C ASP A 59 -22.00 -4.29 1.44
N ASP A 60 -23.17 -4.60 0.88
CA ASP A 60 -24.47 -4.21 1.43
C ASP A 60 -24.74 -4.79 2.84
N LYS A 61 -23.97 -5.79 3.27
CA LYS A 61 -24.06 -6.39 4.61
C LYS A 61 -23.05 -5.78 5.59
N GLY A 62 -22.19 -4.86 5.12
CA GLY A 62 -21.13 -4.26 5.87
C GLY A 62 -19.86 -5.13 5.98
N GLU A 63 -19.81 -6.24 5.23
CA GLU A 63 -18.63 -7.13 5.20
C GLU A 63 -17.56 -6.56 4.27
N ILE A 64 -16.29 -6.65 4.68
CA ILE A 64 -15.15 -6.26 3.84
C ILE A 64 -14.90 -7.36 2.81
N VAL A 65 -15.05 -7.00 1.53
CA VAL A 65 -14.95 -7.88 0.37
C VAL A 65 -14.13 -7.21 -0.75
N GLY A 66 -13.74 -7.96 -1.77
CA GLY A 66 -13.09 -7.43 -2.96
C GLY A 66 -11.97 -8.33 -3.47
N PHE A 67 -11.37 -7.91 -4.59
CA PHE A 67 -10.28 -8.61 -5.23
C PHE A 67 -9.07 -8.77 -4.29
N ASP A 68 -8.57 -7.67 -3.74
CA ASP A 68 -7.42 -7.66 -2.84
C ASP A 68 -7.72 -8.39 -1.53
N ILE A 69 -8.99 -8.37 -1.09
CA ILE A 69 -9.43 -9.07 0.12
C ILE A 69 -9.36 -10.59 -0.08
N ASP A 70 -9.86 -11.10 -1.22
CA ASP A 70 -9.79 -12.53 -1.53
C ASP A 70 -8.35 -12.98 -1.79
N MET A 71 -7.53 -12.16 -2.46
CA MET A 71 -6.09 -12.40 -2.64
C MET A 71 -5.38 -12.50 -1.29
N ALA A 72 -5.65 -11.57 -0.37
CA ALA A 72 -5.04 -11.53 0.94
C ALA A 72 -5.47 -12.70 1.84
N LYS A 73 -6.75 -13.10 1.82
CA LYS A 73 -7.26 -14.28 2.54
C LYS A 73 -6.56 -15.55 2.07
N GLU A 74 -6.44 -15.75 0.77
CA GLU A 74 -5.76 -16.92 0.21
C GLU A 74 -4.25 -16.90 0.53
N ALA A 75 -3.61 -15.73 0.43
CA ALA A 75 -2.21 -15.59 0.77
C ALA A 75 -1.93 -15.90 2.26
N ALA A 76 -2.74 -15.37 3.16
CA ALA A 76 -2.64 -15.65 4.60
C ALA A 76 -2.83 -17.14 4.91
N LYS A 77 -3.83 -17.79 4.29
CA LYS A 77 -4.07 -19.22 4.41
C LYS A 77 -2.84 -20.04 3.99
N ARG A 78 -2.21 -19.73 2.83
CA ARG A 78 -1.00 -20.41 2.35
C ARG A 78 0.21 -20.14 3.26
N ALA A 79 0.27 -18.97 3.87
CA ALA A 79 1.33 -18.61 4.81
C ALA A 79 1.14 -19.25 6.20
N GLY A 80 -0.03 -19.81 6.50
CA GLY A 80 -0.38 -20.29 7.84
C GLY A 80 -0.58 -19.16 8.85
N MET A 81 -1.01 -18.00 8.37
CA MET A 81 -1.24 -16.77 9.17
C MET A 81 -2.74 -16.45 9.26
N GLU A 82 -3.13 -15.82 10.34
CA GLU A 82 -4.43 -15.15 10.44
C GLU A 82 -4.35 -13.78 9.72
N VAL A 83 -5.46 -13.34 9.12
CA VAL A 83 -5.58 -12.02 8.53
C VAL A 83 -6.73 -11.23 9.17
N GLU A 84 -6.46 -9.97 9.49
CA GLU A 84 -7.45 -8.99 9.90
C GLU A 84 -7.45 -7.84 8.91
N PHE A 85 -8.63 -7.34 8.55
CA PHE A 85 -8.79 -6.17 7.69
C PHE A 85 -9.20 -4.97 8.51
N LYS A 86 -8.48 -3.86 8.34
CA LYS A 86 -8.73 -2.62 9.06
C LYS A 86 -8.98 -1.49 8.09
N ALA A 87 -10.19 -0.92 8.14
CA ALA A 87 -10.49 0.31 7.43
C ALA A 87 -9.65 1.47 7.98
N ILE A 88 -9.03 2.22 7.08
CA ILE A 88 -8.21 3.39 7.39
C ILE A 88 -8.59 4.55 6.45
N ASP A 89 -8.34 5.77 6.90
CA ASP A 89 -8.28 6.91 5.99
C ASP A 89 -7.07 6.75 5.05
N TRP A 90 -7.33 6.79 3.73
CA TRP A 90 -6.27 6.57 2.73
C TRP A 90 -5.15 7.60 2.81
N SER A 91 -5.46 8.82 3.21
CA SER A 91 -4.46 9.88 3.40
C SER A 91 -3.50 9.58 4.54
N SER A 92 -3.89 8.76 5.52
CA SER A 92 -3.10 8.37 6.69
C SER A 92 -2.32 7.05 6.51
N LYS A 93 -2.45 6.36 5.38
CA LYS A 93 -1.94 4.99 5.15
C LYS A 93 -0.48 4.76 5.56
N GLU A 94 0.42 5.69 5.21
CA GLU A 94 1.84 5.57 5.56
C GLU A 94 2.09 5.74 7.06
N ALA A 95 1.33 6.62 7.72
CA ALA A 95 1.40 6.83 9.16
C ALA A 95 0.86 5.62 9.95
N GLU A 96 -0.25 5.02 9.49
CA GLU A 96 -0.80 3.79 10.07
C GLU A 96 0.19 2.62 9.97
N LEU A 97 0.85 2.46 8.81
CA LEU A 97 1.87 1.45 8.60
C LEU A 97 3.10 1.67 9.48
N LYS A 98 3.64 2.90 9.50
CA LYS A 98 4.80 3.30 10.28
C LYS A 98 4.58 3.16 11.79
N SER A 99 3.38 3.48 12.27
CA SER A 99 2.99 3.37 13.69
C SER A 99 2.65 1.94 14.12
N LYS A 100 2.76 0.94 13.21
CA LYS A 100 2.44 -0.48 13.45
C LYS A 100 0.98 -0.74 13.82
N LYS A 101 0.07 0.14 13.45
CA LYS A 101 -1.37 -0.10 13.61
C LYS A 101 -1.91 -1.03 12.54
N ILE A 102 -1.18 -1.17 11.44
CA ILE A 102 -1.33 -2.15 10.36
C ILE A 102 0.03 -2.73 10.01
N ASP A 103 0.04 -3.91 9.41
CA ASP A 103 1.27 -4.62 9.00
C ASP A 103 1.51 -4.53 7.50
N ALA A 104 0.44 -4.37 6.74
CA ALA A 104 0.51 -4.21 5.30
C ALA A 104 -0.57 -3.26 4.79
N LEU A 105 -0.32 -2.67 3.63
CA LEU A 105 -1.28 -1.92 2.81
C LEU A 105 -1.59 -2.78 1.58
N TRP A 106 -2.84 -3.22 1.43
CA TRP A 106 -3.25 -4.02 0.29
C TRP A 106 -4.62 -3.58 -0.20
N ASN A 107 -4.63 -2.63 -1.14
CA ASN A 107 -5.85 -2.04 -1.68
C ASN A 107 -5.54 -1.19 -2.93
N GLY A 108 -5.08 -1.85 -4.01
CA GLY A 108 -4.70 -1.15 -5.23
C GLY A 108 -3.60 -0.12 -5.01
N LEU A 109 -2.62 -0.42 -4.15
CA LEU A 109 -1.57 0.53 -3.80
C LEU A 109 -0.55 0.63 -4.94
N THR A 110 -0.53 1.78 -5.61
CA THR A 110 0.43 2.05 -6.69
C THR A 110 1.83 2.26 -6.15
N VAL A 111 2.82 1.62 -6.77
CA VAL A 111 4.24 1.89 -6.57
C VAL A 111 4.57 3.27 -7.15
N SER A 112 5.16 4.13 -6.36
CA SER A 112 5.66 5.42 -6.82
C SER A 112 6.98 5.78 -6.13
N PRO A 113 7.86 6.59 -6.79
CA PRO A 113 9.15 6.98 -6.21
C PRO A 113 9.04 7.68 -4.85
N ASP A 114 7.95 8.41 -4.60
CA ASP A 114 7.73 9.07 -3.33
C ASP A 114 7.35 8.07 -2.24
N ARG A 115 6.49 7.10 -2.54
CA ARG A 115 6.10 6.02 -1.61
C ARG A 115 7.25 5.06 -1.33
N GLU A 116 8.10 4.75 -2.33
CA GLU A 116 9.27 3.89 -2.17
C GLU A 116 10.27 4.41 -1.12
N LYS A 117 10.27 5.70 -0.82
CA LYS A 117 11.10 6.26 0.26
C LYS A 117 10.71 5.70 1.63
N ASN A 118 9.43 5.45 1.85
CA ASN A 118 8.85 5.08 3.15
C ASN A 118 8.29 3.66 3.20
N ILE A 119 7.94 3.07 2.06
CA ILE A 119 7.27 1.78 1.92
C ILE A 119 8.20 0.78 1.25
N LEU A 120 8.24 -0.45 1.75
CA LEU A 120 8.81 -1.62 1.09
C LEU A 120 7.70 -2.30 0.29
N PHE A 121 7.85 -2.42 -1.01
CA PHE A 121 6.83 -3.01 -1.86
C PHE A 121 7.05 -4.51 -2.11
N SER A 122 5.96 -5.23 -2.32
CA SER A 122 5.97 -6.56 -2.94
C SER A 122 6.34 -6.45 -4.43
N ASN A 123 6.43 -7.60 -5.10
CA ASN A 123 6.35 -7.64 -6.56
C ASN A 123 4.99 -7.07 -7.01
N VAL A 124 4.97 -6.47 -8.19
CA VAL A 124 3.73 -5.99 -8.82
C VAL A 124 2.80 -7.18 -9.08
N TYR A 125 1.53 -7.05 -8.69
CA TYR A 125 0.56 -8.10 -8.92
C TYR A 125 -0.45 -7.76 -10.01
N MET A 126 -0.67 -6.45 -10.29
CA MET A 126 -1.61 -5.98 -11.31
C MET A 126 -1.18 -4.62 -11.87
N LYS A 127 -1.57 -4.32 -13.11
CA LYS A 127 -1.41 -3.01 -13.74
C LYS A 127 -2.76 -2.37 -13.98
N ASP A 128 -2.82 -1.05 -13.85
CA ASP A 128 -3.97 -0.23 -14.15
C ASP A 128 -3.50 1.13 -14.71
N LYS A 129 -4.40 2.06 -14.90
CA LYS A 129 -4.13 3.43 -15.33
C LYS A 129 -5.02 4.42 -14.63
N GLN A 130 -4.51 5.65 -14.49
CA GLN A 130 -5.33 6.78 -14.04
C GLN A 130 -6.03 7.42 -15.24
N TYR A 131 -7.35 7.49 -15.21
CA TYR A 131 -8.19 8.01 -16.28
C TYR A 131 -8.92 9.29 -15.89
N ILE A 132 -9.36 10.03 -16.90
CA ILE A 132 -10.36 11.09 -16.76
C ILE A 132 -11.72 10.44 -16.92
N ILE A 133 -12.58 10.59 -15.93
CA ILE A 133 -13.94 10.09 -15.94
C ILE A 133 -14.91 11.27 -15.92
N VAL A 134 -15.90 11.23 -16.78
CA VAL A 134 -16.93 12.26 -16.92
C VAL A 134 -18.33 11.63 -16.89
N ARG A 135 -19.38 12.45 -16.75
CA ARG A 135 -20.74 11.98 -16.99
C ARG A 135 -20.90 11.52 -18.43
N ASN A 136 -21.72 10.52 -18.66
CA ASN A 136 -21.85 9.90 -19.97
C ASN A 136 -22.32 10.87 -21.07
N GLU A 137 -23.16 11.84 -20.73
CA GLU A 137 -23.68 12.87 -21.64
C GLU A 137 -22.69 14.03 -21.87
N ASP A 138 -21.59 14.12 -21.13
CA ASP A 138 -20.63 15.21 -21.29
C ASP A 138 -19.77 14.99 -22.54
N GLU A 139 -19.91 15.91 -23.52
CA GLU A 139 -19.11 15.94 -24.73
C GLU A 139 -18.07 17.10 -24.71
N SER A 140 -17.98 17.84 -23.60
CA SER A 140 -17.08 18.98 -23.48
C SER A 140 -15.64 18.62 -23.12
N ILE A 141 -15.43 17.46 -22.47
CA ILE A 141 -14.12 17.00 -22.04
C ILE A 141 -13.73 15.78 -22.87
N LYS A 142 -12.75 15.94 -23.77
CA LYS A 142 -12.19 14.90 -24.67
C LYS A 142 -10.73 14.63 -24.40
N GLY A 143 -10.12 15.36 -23.48
CA GLY A 143 -8.73 15.21 -23.12
C GLY A 143 -8.30 16.14 -21.99
N LYS A 144 -7.02 16.07 -21.63
CA LYS A 144 -6.45 16.87 -20.53
C LYS A 144 -6.59 18.37 -20.71
N ALA A 145 -6.46 18.86 -21.94
CA ALA A 145 -6.58 20.29 -22.24
C ALA A 145 -7.97 20.87 -21.91
N ASP A 146 -9.02 20.04 -22.04
CA ASP A 146 -10.40 20.45 -21.83
C ASP A 146 -10.76 20.55 -20.33
N LEU A 147 -9.84 20.15 -19.44
CA LEU A 147 -9.98 20.35 -18.00
C LEU A 147 -9.76 21.81 -17.58
N ALA A 148 -9.28 22.68 -18.48
CA ALA A 148 -9.08 24.09 -18.20
C ALA A 148 -10.40 24.75 -17.73
N GLY A 149 -10.35 25.39 -16.56
CA GLY A 149 -11.50 26.05 -15.94
C GLY A 149 -12.55 25.11 -15.34
N LYS A 150 -12.34 23.80 -15.34
CA LYS A 150 -13.23 22.77 -14.76
C LYS A 150 -12.92 22.51 -13.27
N VAL A 151 -13.90 22.00 -12.56
CA VAL A 151 -13.73 21.46 -11.21
C VAL A 151 -13.47 19.95 -11.32
N VAL A 152 -12.31 19.49 -10.86
CA VAL A 152 -11.88 18.09 -11.00
C VAL A 152 -11.79 17.42 -9.63
N GLY A 153 -12.53 16.32 -9.45
CA GLY A 153 -12.52 15.49 -8.26
C GLY A 153 -11.35 14.50 -8.26
N VAL A 154 -10.74 14.29 -7.09
CA VAL A 154 -9.68 13.31 -6.87
C VAL A 154 -9.84 12.70 -5.48
N GLN A 155 -9.33 11.50 -5.25
CA GLN A 155 -9.15 11.03 -3.87
C GLN A 155 -7.87 11.64 -3.28
N GLN A 156 -7.93 12.12 -2.05
CA GLN A 156 -6.80 12.68 -1.33
C GLN A 156 -5.66 11.67 -1.16
N ALA A 157 -4.43 12.11 -1.44
CA ALA A 157 -3.21 11.29 -1.39
C ALA A 157 -3.23 10.06 -2.31
N SER A 158 -4.08 10.07 -3.35
CA SER A 158 -4.05 9.10 -4.46
C SER A 158 -2.94 9.42 -5.46
N THR A 159 -2.63 8.47 -6.32
CA THR A 159 -1.74 8.70 -7.48
C THR A 159 -2.40 9.59 -8.53
N GLY A 160 -3.72 9.51 -8.67
CA GLY A 160 -4.50 10.40 -9.54
C GLY A 160 -4.40 11.86 -9.14
N GLU A 161 -4.52 12.17 -7.82
CA GLU A 161 -4.29 13.53 -7.32
C GLU A 161 -2.87 14.02 -7.62
N ALA A 162 -1.86 13.19 -7.31
CA ALA A 162 -0.47 13.54 -7.53
C ALA A 162 -0.14 13.72 -9.02
N ALA A 163 -0.73 12.89 -9.89
CA ALA A 163 -0.54 12.96 -11.33
C ALA A 163 -1.17 14.22 -11.91
N LEU A 164 -2.41 14.56 -11.52
CA LEU A 164 -3.07 15.80 -11.95
C LEU A 164 -2.29 17.03 -11.50
N GLN A 165 -1.83 17.07 -10.24
CA GLN A 165 -1.06 18.21 -9.71
C GLN A 165 0.27 18.43 -10.43
N LYS A 166 0.91 17.37 -10.94
CA LYS A 166 2.18 17.42 -11.69
C LYS A 166 1.98 17.76 -13.17
N ASP A 167 0.81 17.45 -13.74
CA ASP A 167 0.49 17.68 -15.15
C ASP A 167 0.16 19.15 -15.42
N GLU A 168 0.44 19.65 -16.62
CA GLU A 168 0.10 21.01 -17.01
C GLU A 168 -1.42 21.28 -16.93
N SER A 169 -2.24 20.26 -17.19
CA SER A 169 -3.69 20.38 -17.04
C SER A 169 -4.13 20.75 -15.62
N GLY A 170 -3.43 20.24 -14.61
CA GLY A 170 -3.71 20.57 -13.22
C GLY A 170 -3.49 22.03 -12.84
N LYS A 171 -2.65 22.75 -13.61
CA LYS A 171 -2.42 24.18 -13.40
C LYS A 171 -3.53 25.06 -13.99
N THR A 172 -4.35 24.50 -14.87
CA THR A 172 -5.38 25.24 -15.61
C THR A 172 -6.80 24.93 -15.13
N VAL A 173 -7.00 23.90 -14.31
CA VAL A 173 -8.31 23.61 -13.70
C VAL A 173 -8.75 24.77 -12.81
N LYS A 174 -10.06 24.94 -12.67
CA LYS A 174 -10.62 25.94 -11.74
C LYS A 174 -10.39 25.52 -10.29
N GLU A 175 -10.51 24.24 -10.01
CA GLU A 175 -10.40 23.67 -8.67
C GLU A 175 -10.05 22.17 -8.75
N ILE A 176 -9.12 21.70 -7.90
CA ILE A 176 -8.93 20.28 -7.60
C ILE A 176 -9.65 20.03 -6.28
N LYS A 177 -10.76 19.29 -6.35
CA LYS A 177 -11.57 18.98 -5.19
C LYS A 177 -11.20 17.59 -4.67
N SER A 178 -10.53 17.56 -3.50
CA SER A 178 -10.07 16.31 -2.88
C SER A 178 -11.17 15.71 -2.00
N TYR A 179 -11.39 14.40 -2.13
CA TYR A 179 -12.34 13.58 -1.38
C TYR A 179 -11.60 12.55 -0.53
N ALA A 180 -12.22 12.10 0.55
CA ALA A 180 -11.66 11.02 1.35
C ALA A 180 -11.62 9.69 0.57
N ASP A 181 -12.63 9.45 -0.26
CA ASP A 181 -12.79 8.25 -1.07
C ASP A 181 -13.32 8.57 -2.48
N PHE A 182 -13.12 7.62 -3.41
CA PHE A 182 -13.59 7.79 -4.79
C PHE A 182 -15.11 7.70 -4.95
N VAL A 183 -15.80 6.92 -4.13
CA VAL A 183 -17.28 6.79 -4.22
C VAL A 183 -17.91 8.17 -4.03
N SER A 184 -17.45 8.93 -3.04
CA SER A 184 -17.89 10.31 -2.80
C SER A 184 -17.57 11.24 -3.98
N ALA A 185 -16.40 11.10 -4.61
CA ALA A 185 -16.04 11.88 -5.81
C ALA A 185 -16.97 11.56 -6.99
N PHE A 186 -17.26 10.27 -7.23
CA PHE A 186 -18.17 9.83 -8.29
C PHE A 186 -19.64 10.24 -8.03
N MET A 187 -20.07 10.25 -6.77
CA MET A 187 -21.40 10.78 -6.43
C MET A 187 -21.51 12.26 -6.80
N ASP A 188 -20.51 13.07 -6.47
CA ASP A 188 -20.48 14.49 -6.82
C ASP A 188 -20.34 14.71 -8.34
N LEU A 189 -19.63 13.83 -9.06
CA LEU A 189 -19.61 13.83 -10.53
C LEU A 189 -21.02 13.58 -11.09
N GLY A 190 -21.73 12.57 -10.57
CA GLY A 190 -23.05 12.18 -11.05
C GLY A 190 -24.11 13.27 -10.90
N ILE A 191 -23.98 14.16 -9.92
CA ILE A 191 -24.88 15.30 -9.70
C ILE A 191 -24.34 16.64 -10.20
N GLY A 192 -23.17 16.63 -10.89
CA GLY A 192 -22.60 17.82 -11.52
C GLY A 192 -21.92 18.81 -10.59
N ARG A 193 -21.52 18.39 -9.36
CA ARG A 193 -20.73 19.23 -8.45
C ARG A 193 -19.25 19.28 -8.82
N VAL A 194 -18.77 18.29 -9.57
CA VAL A 194 -17.49 18.28 -10.27
C VAL A 194 -17.75 17.94 -11.74
N ASP A 195 -16.87 18.40 -12.61
CA ASP A 195 -16.98 18.23 -14.07
C ASP A 195 -16.35 16.89 -14.51
N ALA A 196 -15.26 16.49 -13.84
CA ALA A 196 -14.52 15.25 -14.07
C ALA A 196 -13.99 14.67 -12.77
N VAL A 197 -13.63 13.38 -12.78
CA VAL A 197 -12.90 12.71 -11.72
C VAL A 197 -11.67 12.07 -12.33
N ILE A 198 -10.49 12.20 -11.67
CA ILE A 198 -9.31 11.41 -12.01
C ILE A 198 -9.24 10.22 -11.05
N ALA A 199 -9.31 9.02 -11.61
CA ALA A 199 -9.36 7.79 -10.82
C ALA A 199 -8.76 6.60 -11.57
N ASP A 200 -8.49 5.55 -10.81
CA ASP A 200 -8.05 4.25 -11.31
C ASP A 200 -9.12 3.62 -12.21
N GLY A 201 -8.67 2.99 -13.29
CA GLY A 201 -9.57 2.35 -14.25
C GLY A 201 -10.41 1.23 -13.63
N VAL A 202 -9.88 0.53 -12.62
CA VAL A 202 -10.61 -0.56 -11.92
C VAL A 202 -11.88 -0.04 -11.26
N ILE A 203 -11.82 1.06 -10.51
CA ILE A 203 -13.02 1.62 -9.86
C ILE A 203 -13.95 2.27 -10.88
N ALA A 204 -13.41 2.95 -11.89
CA ALA A 204 -14.22 3.55 -12.95
C ALA A 204 -15.08 2.49 -13.66
N ARG A 205 -14.46 1.39 -14.13
CA ARG A 205 -15.15 0.29 -14.80
C ARG A 205 -16.17 -0.40 -13.89
N TYR A 206 -15.81 -0.62 -12.62
CA TYR A 206 -16.75 -1.20 -11.65
C TYR A 206 -18.00 -0.34 -11.50
N LEU A 207 -17.86 0.96 -11.28
CA LEU A 207 -18.99 1.88 -11.12
C LEU A 207 -19.81 2.01 -12.41
N MET A 208 -19.17 2.01 -13.58
CA MET A 208 -19.87 1.97 -14.86
C MET A 208 -20.71 0.70 -15.04
N THR A 209 -20.26 -0.43 -14.49
CA THR A 209 -21.05 -1.68 -14.48
C THR A 209 -22.23 -1.60 -13.51
N LYS A 210 -22.07 -0.93 -12.36
CA LYS A 210 -23.13 -0.77 -11.36
C LYS A 210 -24.17 0.29 -11.73
N GLU A 211 -23.75 1.32 -12.45
CA GLU A 211 -24.57 2.45 -12.90
C GLU A 211 -24.42 2.64 -14.42
N PRO A 212 -24.98 1.71 -15.24
CA PRO A 212 -24.84 1.74 -16.69
C PRO A 212 -25.34 3.04 -17.30
N GLY A 213 -24.54 3.66 -18.16
CA GLY A 213 -24.87 4.90 -18.85
C GLY A 213 -24.72 6.17 -18.04
N LYS A 214 -24.22 6.11 -16.80
CA LYS A 214 -24.04 7.30 -15.96
C LYS A 214 -22.68 7.97 -16.16
N TYR A 215 -21.64 7.18 -16.36
CA TYR A 215 -20.26 7.65 -16.52
C TYR A 215 -19.61 7.08 -17.76
N LYS A 216 -18.58 7.76 -18.26
CA LYS A 216 -17.67 7.25 -19.29
C LYS A 216 -16.22 7.63 -18.98
N ILE A 217 -15.29 6.79 -19.42
CA ILE A 217 -13.87 7.09 -19.47
C ILE A 217 -13.60 7.94 -20.73
N VAL A 218 -12.81 8.99 -20.59
CA VAL A 218 -12.32 9.76 -21.73
C VAL A 218 -11.20 8.97 -22.42
N GLU A 219 -11.52 8.40 -23.57
CA GLU A 219 -10.61 7.51 -24.30
C GLU A 219 -9.41 8.25 -24.90
N GLY A 220 -8.29 7.53 -25.09
CA GLY A 220 -7.10 8.04 -25.75
C GLY A 220 -6.25 8.99 -24.88
N THR A 221 -6.62 9.19 -23.62
CA THR A 221 -5.84 10.02 -22.68
C THR A 221 -5.87 9.42 -21.28
N ASP A 222 -4.71 9.37 -20.64
CA ASP A 222 -4.54 8.89 -19.26
C ASP A 222 -3.41 9.66 -18.56
N TYR A 223 -3.28 9.46 -17.25
CA TYR A 223 -2.20 10.02 -16.45
C TYR A 223 -1.07 9.03 -16.15
N GLY A 224 -1.01 7.94 -16.91
CA GLY A 224 0.05 6.95 -16.82
C GLY A 224 -0.39 5.60 -16.24
N VAL A 225 0.56 4.67 -16.26
CA VAL A 225 0.35 3.31 -15.76
C VAL A 225 0.60 3.25 -14.26
N ASP A 226 -0.31 2.65 -13.54
CA ASP A 226 -0.18 2.30 -12.14
C ASP A 226 0.23 0.82 -12.01
N ASN A 227 1.30 0.59 -11.25
CA ASN A 227 1.73 -0.76 -10.90
C ASN A 227 1.27 -1.03 -9.45
N PHE A 228 0.27 -1.88 -9.27
CA PHE A 228 -0.24 -2.21 -7.94
C PHE A 228 0.64 -3.24 -7.26
N ALA A 229 1.02 -2.94 -6.02
CA ALA A 229 1.80 -3.81 -5.15
C ALA A 229 1.33 -3.68 -3.69
N ILE A 230 1.75 -4.61 -2.85
CA ILE A 230 1.46 -4.58 -1.42
C ILE A 230 2.55 -3.78 -0.73
N GLY A 231 2.15 -2.88 0.17
CA GLY A 231 3.08 -2.05 0.95
C GLY A 231 3.35 -2.63 2.33
N PHE A 232 4.62 -2.67 2.72
CA PHE A 232 5.11 -3.12 4.03
C PHE A 232 6.01 -2.06 4.65
N ARG A 233 6.29 -2.18 5.97
CA ARG A 233 7.35 -1.38 6.58
C ARG A 233 8.71 -1.76 5.99
N LYS A 234 9.65 -0.83 5.95
CA LYS A 234 10.99 -1.04 5.36
C LYS A 234 11.76 -2.20 6.00
N GLU A 235 11.52 -2.46 7.27
CA GLU A 235 12.14 -3.53 8.03
C GLU A 235 11.49 -4.91 7.86
N ASP A 236 10.26 -5.01 7.32
CA ASP A 236 9.48 -6.25 7.26
C ASP A 236 9.80 -7.08 6.00
N THR A 237 11.08 -7.25 5.70
CA THR A 237 11.55 -7.94 4.49
C THR A 237 11.12 -9.41 4.46
N ALA A 238 11.16 -10.12 5.60
CA ALA A 238 10.77 -11.52 5.66
C ALA A 238 9.29 -11.72 5.33
N LEU A 239 8.40 -10.84 5.82
CA LEU A 239 6.98 -10.90 5.50
C LEU A 239 6.75 -10.62 4.01
N ARG A 240 7.38 -9.55 3.47
CA ARG A 240 7.31 -9.21 2.05
C ARG A 240 7.76 -10.36 1.17
N ASP A 241 8.90 -10.99 1.48
CA ASP A 241 9.47 -12.08 0.68
C ASP A 241 8.59 -13.33 0.74
N LYS A 242 8.02 -13.64 1.92
CA LYS A 242 7.04 -14.73 2.06
C LYS A 242 5.81 -14.49 1.19
N ILE A 243 5.26 -13.29 1.23
CA ILE A 243 4.07 -12.93 0.42
C ILE A 243 4.40 -12.95 -1.08
N ASN A 244 5.57 -12.46 -1.50
CA ASN A 244 6.01 -12.54 -2.91
C ASN A 244 6.04 -13.99 -3.43
N GLY A 245 6.60 -14.92 -2.65
CA GLY A 245 6.60 -16.34 -3.01
C GLY A 245 5.19 -16.89 -3.18
N ILE A 246 4.29 -16.55 -2.28
CA ILE A 246 2.88 -16.98 -2.35
C ILE A 246 2.14 -16.35 -3.53
N LEU A 247 2.36 -15.07 -3.82
CA LEU A 247 1.77 -14.43 -5.00
C LEU A 247 2.22 -15.13 -6.29
N ALA A 248 3.49 -15.48 -6.40
CA ALA A 248 4.02 -16.23 -7.56
C ALA A 248 3.36 -17.63 -7.67
N GLU A 249 3.17 -18.34 -6.55
CA GLU A 249 2.43 -19.61 -6.53
C GLU A 249 0.97 -19.43 -7.00
N MET A 250 0.25 -18.41 -6.47
CA MET A 250 -1.15 -18.13 -6.84
C MET A 250 -1.31 -17.76 -8.32
N LYS A 251 -0.34 -17.07 -8.90
CA LYS A 251 -0.31 -16.76 -10.32
C LYS A 251 -0.04 -18.03 -11.15
N LYS A 252 0.88 -18.88 -10.70
CA LYS A 252 1.27 -20.11 -11.39
C LYS A 252 0.17 -21.16 -11.42
N ASP A 253 -0.56 -21.34 -10.32
CA ASP A 253 -1.62 -22.35 -10.21
C ASP A 253 -3.00 -21.86 -10.68
N GLY A 254 -3.10 -20.61 -11.14
CA GLY A 254 -4.31 -20.00 -11.68
C GLY A 254 -5.30 -19.51 -10.58
N THR A 255 -4.92 -19.53 -9.32
CA THR A 255 -5.79 -19.02 -8.23
C THR A 255 -5.99 -17.52 -8.36
N ALA A 256 -4.93 -16.76 -8.69
CA ALA A 256 -5.03 -15.32 -8.91
C ALA A 256 -5.97 -14.98 -10.08
N ASP A 257 -5.91 -15.76 -11.19
CA ASP A 257 -6.81 -15.57 -12.33
C ASP A 257 -8.28 -15.78 -11.97
N LYS A 258 -8.58 -16.82 -11.19
CA LYS A 258 -9.96 -17.11 -10.74
C LYS A 258 -10.51 -16.00 -9.84
N ILE A 259 -9.68 -15.45 -8.96
CA ILE A 259 -10.08 -14.33 -8.10
C ILE A 259 -10.28 -13.07 -8.96
N ALA A 260 -9.40 -12.82 -9.93
CA ALA A 260 -9.52 -11.69 -10.85
C ALA A 260 -10.78 -11.78 -11.71
N GLU A 261 -11.08 -12.95 -12.27
CA GLU A 261 -12.31 -13.16 -13.06
C GLU A 261 -13.57 -12.88 -12.24
N LYS A 262 -13.60 -13.31 -10.97
CA LYS A 262 -14.73 -13.07 -10.05
C LYS A 262 -15.02 -11.58 -9.85
N TRP A 263 -13.99 -10.75 -9.72
CA TRP A 263 -14.12 -9.35 -9.31
C TRP A 263 -13.99 -8.34 -10.44
N LEU A 264 -13.11 -8.63 -11.40
CA LEU A 264 -12.66 -7.71 -12.45
C LEU A 264 -13.11 -8.16 -13.85
N GLY A 265 -13.59 -9.41 -13.96
CA GLY A 265 -13.90 -10.01 -15.25
C GLY A 265 -12.64 -10.34 -16.06
N SER A 266 -12.82 -10.63 -17.36
CA SER A 266 -11.72 -11.06 -18.26
C SER A 266 -10.72 -9.97 -18.66
N GLY A 267 -10.90 -8.73 -18.17
CA GLY A 267 -10.08 -7.57 -18.52
C GLY A 267 -8.98 -7.21 -17.51
N ALA A 268 -8.77 -8.03 -16.48
CA ALA A 268 -7.74 -7.76 -15.46
C ALA A 268 -6.33 -7.93 -16.02
N ASP A 269 -5.47 -6.92 -15.89
CA ASP A 269 -4.07 -6.97 -16.29
C ASP A 269 -3.18 -7.43 -15.11
N LEU A 270 -3.26 -8.73 -14.80
CA LEU A 270 -2.40 -9.35 -13.79
C LEU A 270 -0.96 -9.41 -14.27
N ASP A 271 -0.02 -8.90 -13.47
CA ASP A 271 1.40 -9.07 -13.75
C ASP A 271 1.85 -10.50 -13.41
N LYS A 272 2.25 -11.27 -14.42
CA LYS A 272 2.71 -12.65 -14.29
C LYS A 272 4.22 -12.81 -14.48
N SER A 273 4.98 -11.73 -14.44
CA SER A 273 6.42 -11.74 -14.71
C SER A 273 7.23 -12.61 -13.74
N ASP A 274 6.73 -12.79 -12.52
CA ASP A 274 7.34 -13.57 -11.44
C ASP A 274 6.76 -14.99 -11.27
N ALA A 275 5.85 -15.43 -12.15
CA ALA A 275 5.20 -16.74 -12.08
C ALA A 275 5.98 -17.87 -12.84
N LYS A 276 7.24 -17.61 -13.21
CA LYS A 276 8.09 -18.54 -13.98
C LYS A 276 8.64 -19.69 -13.16
#